data_6d2a6202eee703cdeed2d679f9465207
#
_entry.id   6d2a6202eee703cdeed2d679f9465207
#
_cell.length_a   1.000
_cell.length_b   1.000
_cell.length_c   1.000
_cell.angle_alpha   90.00
_cell.angle_beta   90.00
_cell.angle_gamma   90.00
#
_symmetry.space_group_name_H-M   'P 1'
#
loop_
_entity.id
_entity.type
_entity.pdbx_description
1 polymer ?
#
loop_
_entity_poly.entity_id
_entity_poly.type
_entity_poly.pdbx_seq_one_letter_code
_entity_poly.pdbx_strand_id
1 'polypeptide(L)'
;MLPDFEYAVDSNQTVPQLRTFRTVSFSNTGGLVGLYTASQDLVDLVSYGTTDEEVSGWEGPSIPSSGQGVILKRNSINGTPVDTNTALDWIHPRIYRIGQSDFSSHTINFTGEVTVFVSPDNSCEAIIRELRKAHYSIDINMYEFTNPFLYQELCDVLKRNVAVRIFMEGSPIGGIDDREAYILNCLASEGAQVRFLVSDQEKNVNARYQFNHAKYLLIDNDTVIVESGNWAKTGIPKNPTFGNRE
;
A
#
# COMPACT_ATOMS: atom_id res chain seq x y z
N MET A 1 -11.12 -21.41 8.34
CA MET A 1 -11.42 -20.95 6.97
C MET A 1 -11.58 -19.44 7.09
N LEU A 2 -10.70 -18.65 6.48
CA LEU A 2 -10.86 -17.21 6.46
C LEU A 2 -12.15 -16.90 5.69
N PRO A 3 -12.97 -15.92 6.12
CA PRO A 3 -14.14 -15.53 5.37
C PRO A 3 -13.71 -15.10 3.97
N ASP A 4 -14.57 -15.31 2.97
CA ASP A 4 -14.39 -14.82 1.61
C ASP A 4 -14.31 -13.29 1.65
N PHE A 5 -13.07 -12.77 1.78
CA PHE A 5 -12.85 -11.35 1.63
C PHE A 5 -13.05 -10.99 0.16
N GLU A 6 -14.03 -10.17 -0.13
CA GLU A 6 -14.10 -9.52 -1.43
C GLU A 6 -12.82 -8.73 -1.63
N TYR A 7 -12.05 -9.09 -2.66
CA TYR A 7 -10.87 -8.33 -3.05
C TYR A 7 -11.34 -6.93 -3.44
N ALA A 8 -11.12 -5.98 -2.58
CA ALA A 8 -11.30 -4.58 -2.96
C ALA A 8 -10.17 -4.23 -3.93
N VAL A 9 -10.41 -4.42 -5.22
CA VAL A 9 -9.67 -3.70 -6.24
C VAL A 9 -9.83 -2.23 -5.87
N ASP A 10 -8.72 -1.50 -5.82
CA ASP A 10 -8.71 -0.08 -5.50
C ASP A 10 -9.78 0.62 -6.36
N SER A 11 -10.94 0.86 -5.75
CA SER A 11 -12.13 1.37 -6.42
C SER A 11 -12.09 2.89 -6.49
N ASN A 12 -10.91 3.47 -6.69
CA ASN A 12 -10.84 4.85 -7.08
C ASN A 12 -11.47 4.96 -8.48
N GLN A 13 -12.80 5.08 -8.49
CA GLN A 13 -13.66 5.00 -9.68
C GLN A 13 -13.41 6.11 -10.71
N THR A 14 -12.43 6.98 -10.47
CA THR A 14 -12.06 8.06 -11.39
C THR A 14 -11.06 7.63 -12.46
N VAL A 15 -10.43 6.46 -12.33
CA VAL A 15 -9.54 5.91 -13.35
C VAL A 15 -10.29 4.85 -14.15
N PRO A 16 -10.47 5.01 -15.46
CA PRO A 16 -11.07 3.99 -16.29
C PRO A 16 -10.30 2.67 -16.15
N GLN A 17 -10.96 1.63 -15.73
CA GLN A 17 -10.34 0.31 -15.68
C GLN A 17 -10.26 -0.25 -17.09
N LEU A 18 -9.08 -0.30 -17.66
CA LEU A 18 -8.82 -0.98 -18.91
C LEU A 18 -8.86 -2.50 -18.67
N ARG A 19 -9.93 -3.15 -19.12
CA ARG A 19 -10.00 -4.63 -19.13
C ARG A 19 -9.38 -5.11 -20.41
N THR A 20 -8.23 -5.78 -20.32
CA THR A 20 -7.65 -6.46 -21.46
C THR A 20 -8.18 -7.90 -21.55
N PHE A 21 -8.63 -8.33 -22.71
CA PHE A 21 -9.04 -9.72 -22.97
C PHE A 21 -7.84 -10.64 -23.24
N ARG A 22 -6.62 -10.09 -23.27
CA ARG A 22 -5.36 -10.80 -23.52
C ARG A 22 -4.27 -10.20 -22.66
N THR A 23 -3.28 -11.00 -22.32
CA THR A 23 -2.05 -10.52 -21.68
C THR A 23 -1.36 -9.53 -22.59
N VAL A 24 -1.14 -8.31 -22.13
CA VAL A 24 -0.31 -7.32 -22.80
C VAL A 24 1.11 -7.52 -22.30
N SER A 25 2.03 -7.79 -23.21
CA SER A 25 3.46 -7.95 -22.92
C SER A 25 4.23 -6.80 -23.55
N PHE A 26 4.96 -6.07 -22.74
CA PHE A 26 5.86 -5.00 -23.19
C PHE A 26 7.29 -5.55 -23.24
N SER A 27 8.00 -5.28 -24.35
CA SER A 27 9.41 -5.65 -24.47
C SER A 27 10.28 -4.81 -23.52
N ASN A 28 11.23 -5.42 -22.85
CA ASN A 28 12.20 -4.71 -22.01
C ASN A 28 13.25 -3.92 -22.82
N THR A 29 13.41 -4.23 -24.10
CA THR A 29 14.41 -3.58 -24.96
C THR A 29 13.87 -2.34 -25.65
N GLY A 30 12.59 -2.31 -25.97
CA GLY A 30 11.95 -1.19 -26.64
C GLY A 30 10.71 -1.61 -27.41
N GLY A 31 9.92 -0.63 -27.81
CA GLY A 31 8.69 -0.84 -28.56
C GLY A 31 7.85 0.42 -28.68
N LEU A 32 6.69 0.23 -29.28
CA LEU A 32 5.68 1.25 -29.47
C LEU A 32 4.42 0.88 -28.69
N VAL A 33 3.84 1.84 -28.01
CA VAL A 33 2.56 1.68 -27.33
C VAL A 33 1.61 2.73 -27.89
N GLY A 34 0.63 2.31 -28.67
CA GLY A 34 -0.36 3.18 -29.29
C GLY A 34 -1.73 3.04 -28.65
N LEU A 35 -2.39 4.17 -28.44
CA LEU A 35 -3.80 4.27 -28.07
C LEU A 35 -4.60 4.64 -29.30
N TYR A 36 -5.63 3.88 -29.62
CA TYR A 36 -6.47 4.07 -30.79
C TYR A 36 -7.94 4.21 -30.42
N THR A 37 -8.68 4.96 -31.22
CA THR A 37 -10.14 4.96 -31.15
C THR A 37 -10.72 3.62 -31.61
N ALA A 38 -12.02 3.42 -31.40
CA ALA A 38 -12.72 2.26 -31.95
C ALA A 38 -12.71 2.21 -33.50
N SER A 39 -12.56 3.37 -34.16
CA SER A 39 -12.38 3.49 -35.60
C SER A 39 -10.92 3.31 -36.08
N GLN A 40 -10.02 2.97 -35.16
CA GLN A 40 -8.59 2.77 -35.41
C GLN A 40 -7.79 4.06 -35.74
N ASP A 41 -8.33 5.21 -35.37
CA ASP A 41 -7.54 6.45 -35.47
C ASP A 41 -6.59 6.53 -34.27
N LEU A 42 -5.34 6.90 -34.53
CA LEU A 42 -4.34 7.06 -33.47
C LEU A 42 -4.72 8.25 -32.58
N VAL A 43 -4.79 8.02 -31.27
CA VAL A 43 -5.05 9.04 -30.25
C VAL A 43 -3.77 9.51 -29.59
N ASP A 44 -2.90 8.56 -29.24
CA ASP A 44 -1.61 8.84 -28.57
C ASP A 44 -0.63 7.69 -28.86
N LEU A 45 0.67 8.00 -28.89
CA LEU A 45 1.72 7.05 -29.16
C LEU A 45 2.90 7.29 -28.23
N VAL A 46 3.48 6.21 -27.74
CA VAL A 46 4.70 6.23 -26.95
C VAL A 46 5.73 5.33 -27.60
N SER A 47 6.90 5.90 -27.91
CA SER A 47 8.07 5.16 -28.38
C SER A 47 9.11 5.07 -27.28
N TYR A 48 9.59 3.87 -26.95
CA TYR A 48 10.55 3.66 -25.87
C TYR A 48 11.62 2.62 -26.24
N GLY A 49 12.78 2.74 -25.59
CA GLY A 49 13.90 1.83 -25.79
C GLY A 49 14.59 1.99 -27.14
N THR A 50 15.05 0.87 -27.68
CA THR A 50 15.70 0.82 -28.99
C THR A 50 14.66 0.45 -30.04
N THR A 51 14.01 1.45 -30.62
CA THR A 51 13.17 1.27 -31.81
C THR A 51 13.68 2.22 -32.89
N ASP A 52 13.97 1.67 -34.06
CA ASP A 52 14.48 2.41 -35.25
C ASP A 52 13.33 2.80 -36.19
N GLU A 53 12.08 2.58 -35.77
CA GLU A 53 10.93 2.88 -36.61
C GLU A 53 10.52 4.35 -36.47
N GLU A 54 10.55 5.08 -37.59
CA GLU A 54 9.89 6.36 -37.71
C GLU A 54 8.38 6.12 -37.80
N VAL A 55 7.64 6.57 -36.79
CA VAL A 55 6.22 6.31 -36.68
C VAL A 55 5.45 7.64 -36.61
N SER A 56 4.40 7.76 -37.40
CA SER A 56 3.51 8.91 -37.32
C SER A 56 2.91 9.01 -35.92
N GLY A 57 2.98 10.20 -35.31
CA GLY A 57 2.51 10.45 -33.95
C GLY A 57 3.60 10.45 -32.89
N TRP A 58 4.89 10.31 -33.28
CA TRP A 58 6.03 10.49 -32.42
C TRP A 58 7.11 11.30 -33.13
N GLU A 59 7.76 12.22 -32.42
CA GLU A 59 8.80 13.08 -32.95
C GLU A 59 10.12 12.89 -32.18
N GLY A 60 11.22 12.72 -32.91
CA GLY A 60 12.55 12.58 -32.36
C GLY A 60 12.85 11.20 -31.75
N PRO A 61 13.88 11.09 -30.92
CA PRO A 61 14.31 9.82 -30.37
C PRO A 61 13.29 9.22 -29.39
N SER A 62 13.27 7.91 -29.31
CA SER A 62 12.48 7.18 -28.30
C SER A 62 12.91 7.55 -26.88
N ILE A 63 12.01 7.38 -25.93
CA ILE A 63 12.34 7.45 -24.50
C ILE A 63 13.47 6.43 -24.24
N PRO A 64 14.56 6.79 -23.56
CA PRO A 64 15.63 5.83 -23.28
C PRO A 64 15.13 4.54 -22.63
N SER A 65 15.72 3.41 -23.00
CA SER A 65 15.36 2.12 -22.42
C SER A 65 15.45 2.17 -20.91
N SER A 66 14.37 1.82 -20.28
CA SER A 66 14.29 1.67 -18.83
C SER A 66 14.55 0.21 -18.48
N GLY A 67 15.42 -0.02 -17.51
CA GLY A 67 15.67 -1.36 -17.00
C GLY A 67 14.41 -1.99 -16.38
N GLN A 68 14.52 -3.26 -16.04
CA GLN A 68 13.43 -4.00 -15.38
C GLN A 68 12.98 -3.32 -14.08
N GLY A 69 11.68 -3.14 -13.90
CA GLY A 69 11.10 -2.49 -12.73
C GLY A 69 11.03 -0.96 -12.80
N VAL A 70 11.33 -0.37 -13.95
CA VAL A 70 11.24 1.08 -14.17
C VAL A 70 9.88 1.43 -14.75
N ILE A 71 9.28 2.51 -14.25
CA ILE A 71 7.99 3.02 -14.72
C ILE A 71 8.23 4.27 -15.56
N LEU A 72 7.76 4.27 -16.79
CA LEU A 72 7.69 5.46 -17.61
C LEU A 72 6.47 6.29 -17.15
N LYS A 73 6.71 7.54 -16.77
CA LYS A 73 5.64 8.43 -16.30
C LYS A 73 5.61 9.69 -17.16
N ARG A 74 4.43 10.03 -17.67
CA ARG A 74 4.24 11.28 -18.40
C ARG A 74 4.37 12.48 -17.44
N ASN A 75 5.06 13.50 -17.86
CA ASN A 75 5.20 14.75 -17.13
C ASN A 75 3.86 15.49 -17.06
N SER A 76 3.67 16.29 -16.03
CA SER A 76 2.49 17.13 -15.90
C SER A 76 2.85 18.52 -15.39
N ILE A 77 2.17 19.53 -15.91
CA ILE A 77 2.27 20.92 -15.47
C ILE A 77 0.93 21.29 -14.87
N ASN A 78 0.91 21.67 -13.59
CA ASN A 78 -0.32 22.01 -12.86
C ASN A 78 -1.41 20.91 -12.95
N GLY A 79 -1.00 19.64 -12.93
CA GLY A 79 -1.92 18.50 -13.03
C GLY A 79 -2.39 18.15 -14.46
N THR A 80 -1.99 18.92 -15.47
CA THR A 80 -2.30 18.61 -16.87
C THR A 80 -1.12 17.86 -17.50
N PRO A 81 -1.33 16.66 -18.08
CA PRO A 81 -0.29 15.93 -18.77
C PRO A 81 0.32 16.74 -19.92
N VAL A 82 1.64 16.72 -20.05
CA VAL A 82 2.33 17.31 -21.19
C VAL A 82 2.28 16.33 -22.36
N ASP A 83 1.94 16.82 -23.54
CA ASP A 83 1.83 16.01 -24.74
C ASP A 83 2.34 16.80 -25.96
N THR A 84 3.60 16.58 -26.29
CA THR A 84 4.26 17.12 -27.48
C THR A 84 4.72 16.02 -28.43
N ASN A 85 4.28 14.79 -28.18
CA ASN A 85 4.66 13.58 -28.93
C ASN A 85 6.17 13.30 -28.95
N THR A 86 6.89 13.68 -27.88
CA THR A 86 8.33 13.51 -27.77
C THR A 86 8.76 12.84 -26.47
N ALA A 87 9.99 12.37 -26.43
CA ALA A 87 10.60 11.82 -25.20
C ALA A 87 10.67 12.84 -24.05
N LEU A 88 10.60 14.15 -24.32
CA LEU A 88 10.64 15.21 -23.31
C LEU A 88 9.35 15.29 -22.48
N ASP A 89 8.26 14.71 -22.96
CA ASP A 89 7.00 14.61 -22.23
C ASP A 89 7.09 13.63 -21.07
N TRP A 90 8.13 12.83 -21.03
CA TRP A 90 8.30 11.74 -20.07
C TRP A 90 9.38 12.10 -19.06
N ILE A 91 9.03 11.95 -17.79
CA ILE A 91 10.01 12.13 -16.73
C ILE A 91 11.05 11.05 -16.87
N HIS A 92 12.34 11.45 -16.75
CA HIS A 92 13.44 10.49 -16.76
C HIS A 92 13.10 9.34 -15.80
N PRO A 93 13.17 8.09 -16.26
CA PRO A 93 12.66 6.95 -15.51
C PRO A 93 13.31 6.91 -14.12
N ARG A 94 12.51 7.13 -13.12
CA ARG A 94 12.92 6.83 -11.75
C ARG A 94 13.04 5.32 -11.66
N ILE A 95 14.13 4.84 -11.10
CA ILE A 95 14.26 3.41 -10.80
C ILE A 95 13.25 3.07 -9.71
N TYR A 96 12.06 2.66 -10.12
CA TYR A 96 11.06 2.11 -9.21
C TYR A 96 11.31 0.61 -9.11
N ARG A 97 11.61 0.18 -7.92
CA ARG A 97 11.29 -1.19 -7.56
C ARG A 97 9.82 -1.23 -7.17
N ILE A 98 9.15 -2.34 -7.46
CA ILE A 98 7.81 -2.61 -6.93
C ILE A 98 7.82 -2.25 -5.44
N GLY A 99 6.90 -1.39 -5.02
CA GLY A 99 6.82 -0.91 -3.64
C GLY A 99 7.37 0.48 -3.35
N GLN A 100 7.97 1.15 -4.31
CA GLN A 100 8.32 2.56 -4.14
C GLN A 100 7.12 3.47 -4.40
N SER A 101 6.98 4.51 -3.60
CA SER A 101 5.94 5.51 -3.78
C SER A 101 6.43 6.71 -4.57
N ASP A 102 5.50 7.43 -5.21
CA ASP A 102 5.76 8.70 -5.90
C ASP A 102 5.81 9.90 -4.95
N PHE A 103 5.60 9.68 -3.65
CA PHE A 103 5.61 10.75 -2.68
C PHE A 103 7.04 11.26 -2.47
N SER A 104 7.21 12.56 -2.68
CA SER A 104 8.46 13.23 -2.30
C SER A 104 8.61 13.26 -0.79
N SER A 105 9.84 13.31 -0.30
CA SER A 105 10.07 13.59 1.11
C SER A 105 9.55 14.98 1.45
N HIS A 106 8.87 15.10 2.59
CA HIS A 106 8.39 16.35 3.11
C HIS A 106 8.99 16.61 4.49
N THR A 107 9.34 17.85 4.74
CA THR A 107 9.71 18.31 6.08
C THR A 107 8.55 19.12 6.63
N ILE A 108 8.07 18.74 7.80
CA ILE A 108 7.04 19.49 8.53
C ILE A 108 7.59 19.99 9.85
N ASN A 109 7.21 21.20 10.22
CA ASN A 109 7.46 21.70 11.58
C ASN A 109 6.30 21.22 12.46
N PHE A 110 6.63 20.43 13.47
CA PHE A 110 5.66 19.87 14.39
C PHE A 110 5.71 20.60 15.72
N THR A 111 4.56 21.04 16.21
CA THR A 111 4.42 21.77 17.49
C THR A 111 3.61 21.00 18.53
N GLY A 112 3.20 19.78 18.23
CA GLY A 112 2.44 18.92 19.12
C GLY A 112 3.28 18.17 20.15
N GLU A 113 2.64 17.35 20.96
CA GLU A 113 3.31 16.46 21.90
C GLU A 113 3.88 15.23 21.19
N VAL A 114 5.07 14.83 21.58
CA VAL A 114 5.71 13.58 21.13
C VAL A 114 5.89 12.67 22.33
N THR A 115 5.27 11.49 22.29
CA THR A 115 5.49 10.44 23.28
C THR A 115 6.46 9.41 22.72
N VAL A 116 7.58 9.21 23.39
CA VAL A 116 8.53 8.13 23.07
C VAL A 116 8.30 6.97 24.03
N PHE A 117 8.21 5.75 23.51
CA PHE A 117 8.08 4.54 24.30
C PHE A 117 9.02 3.46 23.79
N VAL A 118 9.37 2.53 24.67
CA VAL A 118 10.27 1.42 24.38
C VAL A 118 9.61 0.12 24.80
N SER A 119 9.68 -0.89 23.92
CA SER A 119 9.28 -2.27 24.29
C SER A 119 10.45 -2.98 24.99
N PRO A 120 10.14 -3.79 25.99
CA PRO A 120 8.83 -4.15 26.53
C PRO A 120 8.30 -3.22 27.64
N ASP A 121 9.02 -2.16 27.97
CA ASP A 121 8.83 -1.39 29.23
C ASP A 121 7.43 -0.80 29.38
N ASN A 122 7.01 -0.01 28.40
CA ASN A 122 5.75 0.75 28.47
C ASN A 122 5.00 0.86 27.14
N SER A 123 5.40 0.09 26.13
CA SER A 123 4.78 0.14 24.78
C SER A 123 3.30 -0.22 24.83
N CYS A 124 2.91 -1.26 25.53
CA CYS A 124 1.53 -1.72 25.64
C CYS A 124 0.63 -0.63 26.25
N GLU A 125 1.08 -0.02 27.35
CA GLU A 125 0.32 1.04 28.03
C GLU A 125 0.21 2.30 27.16
N ALA A 126 1.29 2.68 26.50
CA ALA A 126 1.32 3.84 25.62
C ALA A 126 0.32 3.68 24.45
N ILE A 127 0.33 2.53 23.78
CA ILE A 127 -0.58 2.25 22.67
C ILE A 127 -2.04 2.21 23.15
N ILE A 128 -2.31 1.46 24.22
CA ILE A 128 -3.67 1.35 24.82
C ILE A 128 -4.21 2.74 25.17
N ARG A 129 -3.39 3.60 25.75
CA ARG A 129 -3.81 4.96 26.12
C ARG A 129 -4.27 5.75 24.90
N GLU A 130 -3.57 5.66 23.79
CA GLU A 130 -3.95 6.37 22.56
C GLU A 130 -5.18 5.74 21.90
N LEU A 131 -5.28 4.40 21.84
CA LEU A 131 -6.49 3.71 21.35
C LEU A 131 -7.76 4.13 22.12
N ARG A 132 -7.65 4.32 23.44
CA ARG A 132 -8.77 4.76 24.28
C ARG A 132 -9.22 6.19 24.00
N LYS A 133 -8.35 7.05 23.48
CA LYS A 133 -8.67 8.44 23.11
C LYS A 133 -9.42 8.53 21.78
N ALA A 134 -9.44 7.48 20.97
CA ALA A 134 -10.10 7.49 19.66
C ALA A 134 -11.59 7.80 19.76
N HIS A 135 -12.09 8.72 18.93
CA HIS A 135 -13.47 9.15 18.86
C HIS A 135 -14.12 8.83 17.52
N TYR A 136 -13.36 8.81 16.41
CA TYR A 136 -13.90 8.70 15.05
C TYR A 136 -13.36 7.50 14.31
N SER A 137 -12.03 7.36 14.26
CA SER A 137 -11.42 6.30 13.44
C SER A 137 -10.05 5.84 13.96
N ILE A 138 -9.74 4.59 13.71
CA ILE A 138 -8.41 4.01 13.84
C ILE A 138 -8.07 3.27 12.55
N ASP A 139 -6.98 3.67 11.90
CA ASP A 139 -6.40 3.00 10.75
C ASP A 139 -5.11 2.30 11.18
N ILE A 140 -5.04 1.00 10.99
CA ILE A 140 -3.91 0.16 11.40
C ILE A 140 -3.29 -0.44 10.15
N ASN A 141 -1.97 -0.28 10.00
CA ASN A 141 -1.16 -1.03 9.04
C ASN A 141 -0.13 -1.84 9.81
N MET A 142 -0.24 -3.16 9.73
CA MET A 142 0.53 -4.07 10.57
C MET A 142 0.97 -5.32 9.79
N TYR A 143 2.17 -5.82 10.11
CA TYR A 143 2.68 -7.06 9.52
C TYR A 143 2.11 -8.30 10.21
N GLU A 144 2.01 -8.28 11.54
CA GLU A 144 1.54 -9.40 12.36
C GLU A 144 0.80 -8.88 13.60
N PHE A 145 -0.37 -9.47 13.89
CA PHE A 145 -1.20 -9.08 15.02
C PHE A 145 -1.68 -10.29 15.82
N THR A 146 -0.96 -10.66 16.86
CA THR A 146 -1.28 -11.79 17.75
C THR A 146 -1.51 -11.37 19.21
N ASN A 147 -1.51 -10.06 19.52
CA ASN A 147 -1.60 -9.52 20.86
C ASN A 147 -3.05 -9.50 21.39
N PRO A 148 -3.39 -10.31 22.42
CA PRO A 148 -4.75 -10.39 22.93
C PRO A 148 -5.17 -9.16 23.72
N PHE A 149 -4.25 -8.35 24.24
CA PHE A 149 -4.58 -7.16 25.00
C PHE A 149 -4.97 -6.00 24.06
N LEU A 150 -4.23 -5.82 22.98
CA LEU A 150 -4.57 -4.82 21.96
C LEU A 150 -5.86 -5.23 21.21
N TYR A 151 -6.07 -6.52 20.98
CA TYR A 151 -7.35 -7.04 20.48
C TYR A 151 -8.52 -6.62 21.37
N GLN A 152 -8.41 -6.84 22.69
CA GLN A 152 -9.48 -6.48 23.61
C GLN A 152 -9.77 -4.96 23.59
N GLU A 153 -8.76 -4.13 23.55
CA GLU A 153 -8.95 -2.67 23.45
C GLU A 153 -9.63 -2.27 22.14
N LEU A 154 -9.33 -2.93 21.03
CA LEU A 154 -10.01 -2.67 19.75
C LEU A 154 -11.49 -3.11 19.78
N CYS A 155 -11.82 -4.21 20.44
CA CYS A 155 -13.23 -4.58 20.69
C CYS A 155 -13.95 -3.48 21.47
N ASP A 156 -13.31 -2.91 22.49
CA ASP A 156 -13.90 -1.85 23.29
C ASP A 156 -14.01 -0.52 22.51
N VAL A 157 -13.08 -0.27 21.58
CA VAL A 157 -13.15 0.83 20.61
C VAL A 157 -14.36 0.67 19.67
N LEU A 158 -14.55 -0.52 19.09
CA LEU A 158 -15.68 -0.83 18.20
C LEU A 158 -17.04 -0.63 18.91
N LYS A 159 -17.16 -1.05 20.18
CA LYS A 159 -18.37 -0.82 20.98
C LYS A 159 -18.72 0.67 21.18
N ARG A 160 -17.72 1.56 21.03
CA ARG A 160 -17.94 3.01 21.06
C ARG A 160 -18.33 3.59 19.70
N ASN A 161 -18.56 2.75 18.69
CA ASN A 161 -18.85 3.13 17.30
C ASN A 161 -17.69 3.90 16.61
N VAL A 162 -16.46 3.68 17.03
CA VAL A 162 -15.28 4.18 16.33
C VAL A 162 -15.00 3.27 15.14
N ALA A 163 -14.79 3.85 13.96
CA ALA A 163 -14.49 3.09 12.76
C ALA A 163 -13.07 2.49 12.85
N VAL A 164 -12.93 1.17 12.76
CA VAL A 164 -11.63 0.49 12.77
C VAL A 164 -11.36 -0.13 11.41
N ARG A 165 -10.24 0.26 10.78
CA ARG A 165 -9.76 -0.27 9.51
C ARG A 165 -8.38 -0.89 9.71
N ILE A 166 -8.21 -2.14 9.31
CA ILE A 166 -6.97 -2.90 9.52
C ILE A 166 -6.47 -3.41 8.19
N PHE A 167 -5.24 -3.08 7.86
CA PHE A 167 -4.53 -3.58 6.69
C PHE A 167 -3.35 -4.44 7.14
N MET A 168 -3.34 -5.71 6.72
CA MET A 168 -2.40 -6.72 7.18
C MET A 168 -1.57 -7.27 6.03
N GLU A 169 -0.41 -7.83 6.36
CA GLU A 169 0.30 -8.73 5.45
C GLU A 169 -0.52 -10.03 5.26
N GLY A 170 -0.77 -10.39 4.02
CA GLY A 170 -1.57 -11.59 3.69
C GLY A 170 -0.75 -12.86 3.49
N SER A 171 0.58 -12.74 3.40
CA SER A 171 1.49 -13.87 3.19
C SER A 171 2.77 -13.69 4.04
N PRO A 172 2.65 -13.54 5.36
CA PRO A 172 3.81 -13.38 6.22
C PRO A 172 4.70 -14.62 6.18
N ILE A 173 5.97 -14.46 6.55
CA ILE A 173 6.88 -15.61 6.64
C ILE A 173 6.36 -16.59 7.69
N GLY A 174 6.16 -17.83 7.30
CA GLY A 174 5.56 -18.86 8.16
C GLY A 174 4.04 -18.98 8.03
N GLY A 175 3.40 -18.11 7.25
CA GLY A 175 1.94 -18.08 7.10
C GLY A 175 1.24 -17.25 8.19
N ILE A 176 -0.06 -17.10 8.04
CA ILE A 176 -0.88 -16.40 9.04
C ILE A 176 -1.05 -17.32 10.26
N ASP A 177 -0.68 -16.85 11.45
CA ASP A 177 -0.85 -17.56 12.71
C ASP A 177 -2.35 -17.76 13.04
N ASP A 178 -2.72 -18.91 13.59
CA ASP A 178 -4.12 -19.23 13.96
C ASP A 178 -4.71 -18.19 14.92
N ARG A 179 -3.91 -17.63 15.80
CA ARG A 179 -4.33 -16.59 16.75
C ARG A 179 -4.57 -15.27 16.03
N GLU A 180 -3.73 -14.91 15.07
CA GLU A 180 -3.94 -13.75 14.22
C GLU A 180 -5.24 -13.89 13.43
N ALA A 181 -5.42 -15.04 12.77
CA ALA A 181 -6.65 -15.34 12.05
C ALA A 181 -7.89 -15.23 12.95
N TYR A 182 -7.81 -15.76 14.17
CA TYR A 182 -8.89 -15.66 15.15
C TYR A 182 -9.20 -14.20 15.53
N ILE A 183 -8.17 -13.41 15.89
CA ILE A 183 -8.30 -12.00 16.28
C ILE A 183 -8.95 -11.20 15.15
N LEU A 184 -8.44 -11.33 13.93
CA LEU A 184 -8.93 -10.55 12.79
C LEU A 184 -10.37 -10.94 12.40
N ASN A 185 -10.72 -12.23 12.47
CA ASN A 185 -12.08 -12.69 12.24
C ASN A 185 -13.05 -12.15 13.30
N CYS A 186 -12.67 -12.15 14.58
CA CYS A 186 -13.50 -11.59 15.63
C CYS A 186 -13.71 -10.08 15.45
N LEU A 187 -12.63 -9.32 15.16
CA LEU A 187 -12.74 -7.89 14.92
C LEU A 187 -13.61 -7.57 13.70
N ALA A 188 -13.47 -8.35 12.62
CA ALA A 188 -14.33 -8.20 11.44
C ALA A 188 -15.81 -8.47 11.78
N SER A 189 -16.09 -9.49 12.59
CA SER A 189 -17.44 -9.81 13.05
C SER A 189 -18.05 -8.71 13.93
N GLU A 190 -17.21 -7.96 14.64
CA GLU A 190 -17.61 -6.81 15.46
C GLU A 190 -17.68 -5.49 14.68
N GLY A 191 -17.41 -5.51 13.35
CA GLY A 191 -17.60 -4.38 12.46
C GLY A 191 -16.30 -3.70 11.99
N ALA A 192 -15.11 -4.21 12.33
CA ALA A 192 -13.87 -3.72 11.76
C ALA A 192 -13.75 -4.08 10.26
N GLN A 193 -13.18 -3.18 9.48
CA GLN A 193 -12.83 -3.46 8.10
C GLN A 193 -11.42 -4.05 8.04
N VAL A 194 -11.31 -5.35 7.80
CA VAL A 194 -10.04 -6.04 7.70
C VAL A 194 -9.70 -6.33 6.25
N ARG A 195 -8.48 -5.98 5.83
CA ARG A 195 -7.96 -6.21 4.48
C ARG A 195 -6.54 -6.77 4.56
N PHE A 196 -6.19 -7.57 3.56
CA PHE A 196 -4.87 -8.17 3.44
C PHE A 196 -4.19 -7.76 2.15
N LEU A 197 -2.89 -7.54 2.22
CA LEU A 197 -2.05 -7.50 1.04
C LEU A 197 -1.85 -8.95 0.57
N VAL A 198 -2.39 -9.27 -0.60
CA VAL A 198 -2.28 -10.60 -1.19
C VAL A 198 -1.85 -10.50 -2.65
N SER A 199 -1.27 -11.58 -3.16
CA SER A 199 -1.14 -11.85 -4.59
C SER A 199 -1.94 -13.11 -4.91
N ASP A 200 -2.62 -13.10 -6.04
CA ASP A 200 -3.41 -14.24 -6.51
C ASP A 200 -3.32 -14.29 -8.04
N GLN A 201 -2.48 -15.17 -8.54
CA GLN A 201 -2.26 -15.30 -9.98
C GLN A 201 -3.50 -15.79 -10.73
N GLU A 202 -4.34 -16.62 -10.10
CA GLU A 202 -5.58 -17.12 -10.71
C GLU A 202 -6.59 -15.99 -10.90
N LYS A 203 -6.59 -15.02 -10.00
CA LYS A 203 -7.46 -13.83 -10.06
C LYS A 203 -6.78 -12.62 -10.69
N ASN A 204 -5.58 -12.78 -11.27
CA ASN A 204 -4.76 -11.70 -11.84
C ASN A 204 -4.42 -10.59 -10.83
N VAL A 205 -4.30 -10.93 -9.56
CA VAL A 205 -3.81 -10.03 -8.53
C VAL A 205 -2.30 -10.20 -8.42
N ASN A 206 -1.56 -9.27 -9.01
CA ASN A 206 -0.10 -9.29 -8.98
C ASN A 206 0.43 -8.83 -7.63
N ALA A 207 1.53 -9.45 -7.18
CA ALA A 207 2.26 -8.98 -6.01
C ALA A 207 2.80 -7.57 -6.28
N ARG A 208 2.22 -6.57 -5.62
CA ARG A 208 2.68 -5.18 -5.72
C ARG A 208 3.92 -4.93 -4.87
N TYR A 209 4.02 -5.62 -3.75
CA TYR A 209 5.12 -5.53 -2.80
C TYR A 209 5.55 -6.94 -2.41
N GLN A 210 6.79 -7.09 -1.99
CA GLN A 210 7.26 -8.37 -1.48
C GLN A 210 6.61 -8.68 -0.12
N PHE A 211 6.53 -7.67 0.76
CA PHE A 211 5.88 -7.73 2.06
C PHE A 211 5.31 -6.37 2.45
N ASN A 212 4.20 -6.36 3.14
CA ASN A 212 3.74 -5.22 3.93
C ASN A 212 4.38 -5.30 5.33
N HIS A 213 5.60 -4.82 5.48
CA HIS A 213 6.31 -4.85 6.78
C HIS A 213 6.13 -3.57 7.61
N ALA A 214 5.11 -2.80 7.30
CA ALA A 214 4.77 -1.58 8.03
C ALA A 214 4.17 -1.88 9.40
N LYS A 215 4.39 -0.99 10.36
CA LYS A 215 3.81 -1.03 11.71
C LYS A 215 3.52 0.40 12.12
N TYR A 216 2.33 0.84 11.79
CA TYR A 216 1.85 2.17 12.21
C TYR A 216 0.34 2.19 12.32
N LEU A 217 -0.16 3.15 13.05
CA LEU A 217 -1.58 3.45 13.10
C LEU A 217 -1.83 4.96 13.10
N LEU A 218 -3.00 5.31 12.60
CA LEU A 218 -3.51 6.67 12.58
C LEU A 218 -4.79 6.68 13.42
N ILE A 219 -4.92 7.64 14.32
CA ILE A 219 -6.09 7.80 15.18
C ILE A 219 -6.68 9.18 14.90
N ASP A 220 -7.95 9.23 14.52
CA ASP A 220 -8.73 10.44 14.30
C ASP A 220 -8.11 11.45 13.32
N ASN A 221 -7.18 11.03 12.46
CA ASN A 221 -6.38 11.85 11.55
C ASN A 221 -5.49 12.91 12.23
N ASP A 222 -5.27 12.82 13.52
CA ASP A 222 -4.44 13.77 14.27
C ASP A 222 -3.27 13.12 15.01
N THR A 223 -3.40 11.85 15.38
CA THR A 223 -2.37 11.12 16.11
C THR A 223 -1.81 9.99 15.24
N VAL A 224 -0.48 9.92 15.14
CA VAL A 224 0.22 8.81 14.48
C VAL A 224 1.11 8.07 15.48
N ILE A 225 1.04 6.74 15.47
CA ILE A 225 1.96 5.87 16.19
C ILE A 225 2.78 5.09 15.15
N VAL A 226 4.11 5.15 15.24
CA VAL A 226 5.02 4.40 14.38
C VAL A 226 5.87 3.49 15.26
N GLU A 227 5.95 2.24 14.87
CA GLU A 227 6.61 1.19 15.66
C GLU A 227 7.61 0.40 14.80
N SER A 228 8.56 -0.26 15.45
CA SER A 228 9.43 -1.25 14.79
C SER A 228 8.96 -2.70 15.03
N GLY A 229 8.20 -2.94 16.11
CA GLY A 229 7.73 -4.25 16.54
C GLY A 229 6.36 -4.62 15.97
N ASN A 230 6.15 -5.92 15.77
CA ASN A 230 4.81 -6.45 15.48
C ASN A 230 3.92 -6.38 16.73
N TRP A 231 2.61 -6.40 16.54
CA TRP A 231 1.66 -6.51 17.65
C TRP A 231 1.57 -7.96 18.17
N ALA A 232 2.72 -8.47 18.59
CA ALA A 232 2.84 -9.76 19.25
C ALA A 232 2.81 -9.62 20.78
N LYS A 233 2.34 -10.68 21.47
CA LYS A 233 2.28 -10.69 22.93
C LYS A 233 3.66 -10.53 23.58
N THR A 234 4.69 -11.09 22.96
CA THR A 234 6.08 -11.01 23.42
C THR A 234 6.72 -9.67 23.10
N GLY A 235 6.39 -9.08 21.92
CA GLY A 235 6.91 -7.78 21.49
C GLY A 235 6.30 -6.60 22.25
N ILE A 236 5.01 -6.69 22.59
CA ILE A 236 4.24 -5.65 23.30
C ILE A 236 3.52 -6.30 24.49
N PRO A 237 4.25 -6.72 25.53
CA PRO A 237 3.64 -7.39 26.66
C PRO A 237 2.91 -6.40 27.57
N LYS A 238 1.77 -6.81 28.12
CA LYS A 238 1.07 -6.04 29.15
C LYS A 238 1.88 -5.93 30.46
N ASN A 239 2.67 -6.97 30.75
CA ASN A 239 3.57 -6.96 31.89
C ASN A 239 5.02 -6.94 31.38
N PRO A 240 5.76 -5.86 31.58
CA PRO A 240 7.12 -5.70 31.06
C PRO A 240 8.12 -6.74 31.58
N THR A 241 7.81 -7.42 32.68
CA THR A 241 8.69 -8.47 33.23
C THR A 241 8.69 -9.77 32.41
N PHE A 242 7.71 -9.95 31.53
CA PHE A 242 7.57 -11.15 30.70
C PHE A 242 7.91 -10.92 29.23
N GLY A 243 8.23 -9.67 28.84
CA GLY A 243 8.58 -9.35 27.46
C GLY A 243 10.00 -9.78 27.10
N ASN A 244 10.17 -10.29 25.89
CA ASN A 244 11.46 -10.58 25.24
C ASN A 244 12.50 -11.34 26.08
N ARG A 245 12.07 -12.17 26.98
CA ARG A 245 12.94 -13.06 27.78
C ARG A 245 12.93 -14.51 27.29
N GLU A 246 12.25 -14.73 26.14
CA GLU A 246 12.23 -16.04 25.48
C GLU A 246 13.21 -16.09 24.32
#